data_27781a9e25f4f12db4ebc81bdfbfce1e
#
_entry.id   27781a9e25f4f12db4ebc81bdfbfce1e
#
_cell.length_a   1.000
_cell.length_b   1.000
_cell.length_c   1.000
_cell.angle_alpha   90.00
_cell.angle_beta   90.00
_cell.angle_gamma   90.00
#
_symmetry.space_group_name_H-M   'P 1'
#
loop_
_entity.id
_entity.type
_entity.pdbx_description
1 polymer ?
#
loop_
_entity_poly.entity_id
_entity_poly.type
_entity_poly.pdbx_seq_one_letter_code
_entity_poly.pdbx_strand_id
1 'polypeptide(L)'
;MKQAEHEMLEVLDNELRFTALKQIFATAVAISIGGIVLSYLPLGFNDLMEGYFRTLCVGYGIYAVANTMLLILLYFTDYQGGLVASALFALVSSAATVISLFFSKVYFGFGFILGCAVFFLAVYIRLEQFTRRLPYYILSRQPLVEEDKLGVFTKLGYFLDGERKKEKLHEKTN
;
A
#
# COMPACT_ATOMS: atom_id res chain seq x y z
N MET A 1 27.72 -4.02 5.05
CA MET A 1 26.49 -4.44 4.35
C MET A 1 25.46 -5.04 5.30
N LYS A 2 25.73 -6.17 5.99
CA LYS A 2 24.74 -6.76 6.93
C LYS A 2 24.30 -5.84 8.08
N GLN A 3 25.12 -4.92 8.50
CA GLN A 3 24.83 -4.00 9.60
C GLN A 3 23.85 -2.90 9.14
N ALA A 4 24.04 -2.32 7.96
CA ALA A 4 23.13 -1.33 7.37
C ALA A 4 21.76 -1.94 7.02
N GLU A 5 21.75 -3.22 6.65
CA GLU A 5 20.52 -3.99 6.42
C GLU A 5 19.73 -4.17 7.73
N HIS A 6 20.41 -4.55 8.79
CA HIS A 6 19.78 -4.74 10.10
C HIS A 6 19.21 -3.41 10.64
N GLU A 7 19.96 -2.32 10.53
CA GLU A 7 19.52 -0.98 10.93
C GLU A 7 18.29 -0.53 10.14
N MET A 8 18.26 -0.79 8.82
CA MET A 8 17.10 -0.43 7.98
C MET A 8 15.85 -1.24 8.34
N LEU A 9 16.00 -2.54 8.66
CA LEU A 9 14.90 -3.39 9.11
C LEU A 9 14.36 -2.95 10.46
N GLU A 10 15.23 -2.60 11.38
CA GLU A 10 14.86 -2.11 12.71
C GLU A 10 14.11 -0.78 12.64
N VAL A 11 14.57 0.15 11.80
CA VAL A 11 13.87 1.41 11.57
C VAL A 11 12.49 1.18 10.96
N LEU A 12 12.38 0.27 9.97
CA LEU A 12 11.10 -0.05 9.34
C LEU A 12 10.11 -0.66 10.35
N ASP A 13 10.56 -1.62 11.18
CA ASP A 13 9.72 -2.24 12.21
C ASP A 13 9.24 -1.21 13.26
N ASN A 14 10.12 -0.32 13.70
CA ASN A 14 9.79 0.75 14.62
C ASN A 14 8.77 1.73 14.03
N GLU A 15 8.94 2.15 12.78
CA GLU A 15 7.98 3.04 12.10
C GLU A 15 6.63 2.39 11.88
N LEU A 16 6.60 1.09 11.54
CA LEU A 16 5.35 0.34 11.42
C LEU A 16 4.63 0.21 12.76
N ARG A 17 5.35 -0.10 13.84
CA ARG A 17 4.77 -0.15 15.20
C ARG A 17 4.22 1.21 15.62
N PHE A 18 4.96 2.27 15.38
CA PHE A 18 4.52 3.62 15.72
C PHE A 18 3.28 4.03 14.93
N THR A 19 3.23 3.72 13.63
CA THR A 19 2.05 3.94 12.78
C THR A 19 0.85 3.13 13.26
N ALA A 20 1.06 1.85 13.61
CA ALA A 20 -0.01 1.00 14.16
C ALA A 20 -0.56 1.55 15.48
N LEU A 21 0.31 2.00 16.40
CA LEU A 21 -0.11 2.61 17.66
C LEU A 21 -0.91 3.90 17.45
N LYS A 22 -0.46 4.78 16.56
CA LYS A 22 -1.21 6.00 16.19
C LYS A 22 -2.59 5.64 15.64
N GLN A 23 -2.67 4.62 14.78
CA GLN A 23 -3.92 4.19 14.19
C GLN A 23 -4.88 3.58 15.23
N ILE A 24 -4.37 2.76 16.16
CA ILE A 24 -5.17 2.21 17.25
C ILE A 24 -5.73 3.36 18.12
N PHE A 25 -4.90 4.33 18.47
CA PHE A 25 -5.33 5.49 19.23
C PHE A 25 -6.40 6.30 18.48
N ALA A 26 -6.18 6.62 17.21
CA ALA A 26 -7.14 7.33 16.38
C ALA A 26 -8.47 6.58 16.27
N THR A 27 -8.43 5.24 16.11
CA THR A 27 -9.62 4.40 16.07
C THR A 27 -10.37 4.41 17.40
N ALA A 28 -9.66 4.32 18.54
CA ALA A 28 -10.26 4.39 19.86
C ALA A 28 -10.95 5.75 20.11
N VAL A 29 -10.31 6.85 19.71
CA VAL A 29 -10.88 8.20 19.77
C VAL A 29 -12.12 8.32 18.88
N ALA A 30 -12.06 7.80 17.64
CA ALA A 30 -13.19 7.83 16.72
C ALA A 30 -14.40 7.04 17.26
N ILE A 31 -14.18 5.85 17.84
CA ILE A 31 -15.23 5.05 18.48
C ILE A 31 -15.85 5.81 19.67
N SER A 32 -15.00 6.43 20.49
CA SER A 32 -15.44 7.15 21.70
C SER A 32 -16.27 8.38 21.32
N ILE A 33 -15.74 9.24 20.44
CA ILE A 33 -16.45 10.46 20.00
C ILE A 33 -17.71 10.08 19.21
N GLY A 34 -17.61 9.15 18.27
CA GLY A 34 -18.74 8.70 17.47
C GLY A 34 -19.83 8.06 18.32
N GLY A 35 -19.47 7.24 19.32
CA GLY A 35 -20.44 6.68 20.28
C GLY A 35 -21.17 7.75 21.08
N ILE A 36 -20.46 8.76 21.56
CA ILE A 36 -21.06 9.92 22.25
C ILE A 36 -22.04 10.66 21.32
N VAL A 37 -21.60 10.99 20.09
CA VAL A 37 -22.42 11.69 19.11
C VAL A 37 -23.69 10.90 18.78
N LEU A 38 -23.57 9.59 18.55
CA LEU A 38 -24.70 8.71 18.24
C LEU A 38 -25.69 8.59 19.41
N SER A 39 -25.19 8.60 20.66
CA SER A 39 -26.03 8.47 21.86
C SER A 39 -26.75 9.77 22.22
N TYR A 40 -26.14 10.92 22.00
CA TYR A 40 -26.70 12.21 22.41
C TYR A 40 -27.53 12.92 21.33
N LEU A 41 -27.25 12.67 20.04
CA LEU A 41 -28.06 13.25 18.98
C LEU A 41 -29.29 12.38 18.67
N PRO A 42 -30.51 12.94 18.66
CA PRO A 42 -31.74 12.21 18.34
C PRO A 42 -31.84 11.97 16.83
N LEU A 43 -30.87 11.24 16.27
CA LEU A 43 -30.81 10.93 14.84
C LEU A 43 -31.60 9.68 14.45
N GLY A 44 -32.33 9.07 15.42
CA GLY A 44 -33.14 7.86 15.17
C GLY A 44 -32.31 6.59 15.01
N PHE A 45 -31.05 6.59 15.47
CA PHE A 45 -30.21 5.40 15.45
C PHE A 45 -30.68 4.38 16.49
N ASN A 46 -30.76 3.12 16.06
CA ASN A 46 -31.03 1.97 16.94
C ASN A 46 -29.72 1.38 17.45
N ASP A 47 -29.76 0.64 18.56
CA ASP A 47 -28.61 -0.07 19.15
C ASP A 47 -27.83 -0.92 18.14
N LEU A 48 -28.51 -1.46 17.13
CA LEU A 48 -27.89 -2.20 16.03
C LEU A 48 -26.98 -1.30 15.17
N MET A 49 -27.37 -0.07 14.92
CA MET A 49 -26.57 0.88 14.12
C MET A 49 -25.31 1.31 14.87
N GLU A 50 -25.41 1.50 16.17
CA GLU A 50 -24.26 1.77 17.02
C GLU A 50 -23.28 0.59 17.02
N GLY A 51 -23.78 -0.64 17.09
CA GLY A 51 -22.98 -1.85 16.95
C GLY A 51 -22.25 -1.92 15.61
N TYR A 52 -22.92 -1.61 14.50
CA TYR A 52 -22.31 -1.57 13.17
C TYR A 52 -21.23 -0.48 13.06
N PHE A 53 -21.49 0.70 13.60
CA PHE A 53 -20.52 1.78 13.61
C PHE A 53 -19.24 1.37 14.31
N ARG A 54 -19.33 0.80 15.51
CA ARG A 54 -18.15 0.30 16.26
C ARG A 54 -17.41 -0.78 15.50
N THR A 55 -18.12 -1.73 14.92
CA THR A 55 -17.57 -2.83 14.11
C THR A 55 -16.83 -2.30 12.89
N LEU A 56 -17.41 -1.35 12.17
CA LEU A 56 -16.80 -0.73 11.00
C LEU A 56 -15.56 0.09 11.38
N CYS A 57 -15.60 0.85 12.49
CA CYS A 57 -14.43 1.60 12.95
C CYS A 57 -13.23 0.69 13.24
N VAL A 58 -13.46 -0.46 13.88
CA VAL A 58 -12.40 -1.47 14.10
C VAL A 58 -11.88 -2.01 12.77
N GLY A 59 -12.77 -2.37 11.85
CA GLY A 59 -12.39 -2.85 10.51
C GLY A 59 -11.56 -1.82 9.76
N TYR A 60 -11.97 -0.55 9.73
CA TYR A 60 -11.20 0.53 9.10
C TYR A 60 -9.87 0.79 9.78
N GLY A 61 -9.77 0.61 11.10
CA GLY A 61 -8.49 0.70 11.83
C GLY A 61 -7.48 -0.34 11.34
N ILE A 62 -7.91 -1.59 11.20
CA ILE A 62 -7.07 -2.68 10.67
C ILE A 62 -6.72 -2.39 9.20
N TYR A 63 -7.71 -1.98 8.40
CA TYR A 63 -7.52 -1.64 7.00
C TYR A 63 -6.48 -0.52 6.80
N ALA A 64 -6.52 0.53 7.61
CA ALA A 64 -5.61 1.66 7.50
C ALA A 64 -4.15 1.25 7.75
N VAL A 65 -3.90 0.38 8.75
CA VAL A 65 -2.55 -0.17 8.99
C VAL A 65 -2.10 -1.03 7.82
N ALA A 66 -2.97 -1.93 7.32
CA ALA A 66 -2.67 -2.78 6.18
C ALA A 66 -2.39 -1.97 4.91
N ASN A 67 -3.17 -0.91 4.68
CA ASN A 67 -2.98 -0.01 3.54
C ASN A 67 -1.64 0.75 3.60
N THR A 68 -1.20 1.15 4.80
CA THR A 68 0.13 1.76 4.98
C THR A 68 1.24 0.77 4.61
N MET A 69 1.13 -0.49 5.04
CA MET A 69 2.07 -1.54 4.65
C MET A 69 2.05 -1.81 3.14
N LEU A 70 0.85 -1.78 2.53
CA LEU A 70 0.70 -1.91 1.08
C LEU A 70 1.42 -0.78 0.34
N LEU A 71 1.29 0.47 0.80
CA LEU A 71 2.00 1.61 0.20
C LEU A 71 3.52 1.45 0.26
N ILE A 72 4.04 0.93 1.37
CA ILE A 72 5.47 0.61 1.50
C ILE A 72 5.86 -0.47 0.48
N LEU A 73 5.06 -1.52 0.33
CA LEU A 73 5.30 -2.59 -0.64
C LEU A 73 5.31 -2.07 -2.08
N LEU A 74 4.38 -1.17 -2.43
CA LEU A 74 4.32 -0.50 -3.73
C LEU A 74 5.51 0.44 -3.95
N TYR A 75 5.98 1.13 -2.91
CA TYR A 75 7.18 1.95 -2.97
C TYR A 75 8.41 1.10 -3.35
N PHE A 76 8.49 -0.13 -2.87
CA PHE A 76 9.51 -1.10 -3.26
C PHE A 76 9.28 -1.75 -4.63
N THR A 77 8.29 -1.27 -5.40
CA THR A 77 7.96 -1.75 -6.76
C THR A 77 7.45 -3.20 -6.85
N ASP A 78 6.97 -3.78 -5.74
CA ASP A 78 6.32 -5.10 -5.77
C ASP A 78 4.82 -4.98 -6.10
N TYR A 79 4.54 -4.59 -7.34
CA TYR A 79 3.16 -4.41 -7.83
C TYR A 79 2.36 -5.72 -7.84
N GLN A 80 3.01 -6.86 -8.08
CA GLN A 80 2.35 -8.16 -8.09
C GLN A 80 1.88 -8.57 -6.68
N GLY A 81 2.72 -8.35 -5.66
CA GLY A 81 2.34 -8.60 -4.28
C GLY A 81 1.18 -7.72 -3.84
N GLY A 82 1.22 -6.44 -4.18
CA GLY A 82 0.15 -5.49 -3.90
C GLY A 82 -1.17 -5.87 -4.57
N LEU A 83 -1.13 -6.27 -5.85
CA LEU A 83 -2.32 -6.68 -6.60
C LEU A 83 -2.95 -7.95 -6.01
N VAL A 84 -2.15 -8.96 -5.68
CA VAL A 84 -2.64 -10.20 -5.07
C VAL A 84 -3.28 -9.94 -3.71
N ALA A 85 -2.65 -9.14 -2.87
CA ALA A 85 -3.19 -8.80 -1.55
C ALA A 85 -4.53 -8.05 -1.66
N SER A 86 -4.63 -7.07 -2.57
CA SER A 86 -5.86 -6.31 -2.82
C SER A 86 -6.97 -7.18 -3.41
N ALA A 87 -6.63 -8.09 -4.32
CA ALA A 87 -7.59 -9.04 -4.88
C ALA A 87 -8.11 -10.01 -3.82
N LEU A 88 -7.24 -10.53 -2.95
CA LEU A 88 -7.64 -11.36 -1.81
C LEU A 88 -8.59 -10.61 -0.88
N PHE A 89 -8.29 -9.35 -0.56
CA PHE A 89 -9.18 -8.52 0.24
C PHE A 89 -10.57 -8.40 -0.39
N ALA A 90 -10.64 -8.07 -1.68
CA ALA A 90 -11.91 -7.90 -2.38
C ALA A 90 -12.72 -9.20 -2.41
N LEU A 91 -12.06 -10.33 -2.72
CA LEU A 91 -12.72 -11.64 -2.78
C LEU A 91 -13.22 -12.10 -1.41
N VAL A 92 -12.36 -12.04 -0.38
CA VAL A 92 -12.73 -12.49 0.97
C VAL A 92 -13.78 -11.58 1.58
N SER A 93 -13.65 -10.26 1.46
CA SER A 93 -14.63 -9.31 1.97
C SER A 93 -15.99 -9.50 1.30
N SER A 94 -16.03 -9.67 -0.03
CA SER A 94 -17.27 -9.90 -0.78
C SER A 94 -17.90 -11.24 -0.40
N ALA A 95 -17.12 -12.32 -0.39
CA ALA A 95 -17.62 -13.65 -0.05
C ALA A 95 -18.16 -13.70 1.39
N ALA A 96 -17.40 -13.16 2.34
CA ALA A 96 -17.80 -13.13 3.74
C ALA A 96 -19.05 -12.24 3.97
N THR A 97 -19.18 -11.14 3.22
CA THR A 97 -20.37 -10.29 3.27
C THR A 97 -21.58 -11.04 2.72
N VAL A 98 -21.45 -11.73 1.57
CA VAL A 98 -22.56 -12.54 1.03
C VAL A 98 -22.96 -13.65 1.99
N ILE A 99 -21.99 -14.33 2.60
CA ILE A 99 -22.26 -15.37 3.60
C ILE A 99 -22.99 -14.76 4.81
N SER A 100 -22.61 -13.56 5.26
CA SER A 100 -23.23 -12.89 6.41
C SER A 100 -24.72 -12.56 6.17
N LEU A 101 -25.16 -12.45 4.91
CA LEU A 101 -26.58 -12.22 4.57
C LEU A 101 -27.47 -13.42 4.91
N PHE A 102 -26.91 -14.62 4.96
CA PHE A 102 -27.65 -15.83 5.35
C PHE A 102 -27.77 -16.01 6.88
N PHE A 103 -27.02 -15.21 7.65
CA PHE A 103 -27.08 -15.21 9.10
C PHE A 103 -27.95 -14.06 9.63
N SER A 104 -28.09 -13.99 10.96
CA SER A 104 -28.82 -12.92 11.64
C SER A 104 -28.20 -11.53 11.32
N LYS A 105 -29.04 -10.49 11.30
CA LYS A 105 -28.64 -9.10 11.05
C LYS A 105 -27.48 -8.60 11.94
N VAL A 106 -27.31 -9.19 13.12
CA VAL A 106 -26.23 -8.86 14.07
C VAL A 106 -24.83 -9.11 13.48
N TYR A 107 -24.70 -10.03 12.51
CA TYR A 107 -23.42 -10.37 11.88
C TYR A 107 -23.05 -9.51 10.68
N PHE A 108 -23.90 -8.56 10.30
CA PHE A 108 -23.58 -7.63 9.23
C PHE A 108 -22.40 -6.74 9.64
N GLY A 109 -21.38 -6.66 8.81
CA GLY A 109 -20.12 -5.95 9.09
C GLY A 109 -18.95 -6.86 9.48
N PHE A 110 -19.19 -8.06 10.03
CA PHE A 110 -18.10 -9.02 10.32
C PHE A 110 -17.37 -9.47 9.06
N GLY A 111 -18.06 -9.56 7.92
CA GLY A 111 -17.46 -9.86 6.63
C GLY A 111 -16.37 -8.87 6.23
N PHE A 112 -16.59 -7.58 6.51
CA PHE A 112 -15.60 -6.55 6.27
C PHE A 112 -14.38 -6.67 7.19
N ILE A 113 -14.59 -6.90 8.51
CA ILE A 113 -13.48 -7.12 9.45
C ILE A 113 -12.63 -8.32 9.03
N LEU A 114 -13.28 -9.42 8.65
CA LEU A 114 -12.58 -10.62 8.21
C LEU A 114 -11.76 -10.35 6.94
N GLY A 115 -12.33 -9.62 5.98
CA GLY A 115 -11.60 -9.15 4.80
C GLY A 115 -10.39 -8.29 5.18
N CYS A 116 -10.54 -7.34 6.10
CA CYS A 116 -9.45 -6.48 6.58
C CYS A 116 -8.35 -7.29 7.29
N ALA A 117 -8.72 -8.29 8.08
CA ALA A 117 -7.77 -9.16 8.77
C ALA A 117 -6.96 -10.00 7.77
N VAL A 118 -7.61 -10.59 6.77
CA VAL A 118 -6.93 -11.35 5.70
C VAL A 118 -6.02 -10.43 4.89
N PHE A 119 -6.47 -9.22 4.57
CA PHE A 119 -5.67 -8.21 3.87
C PHE A 119 -4.42 -7.84 4.66
N PHE A 120 -4.58 -7.55 5.95
CA PHE A 120 -3.46 -7.26 6.83
C PHE A 120 -2.43 -8.39 6.85
N LEU A 121 -2.88 -9.64 7.02
CA LEU A 121 -1.99 -10.80 7.04
C LEU A 121 -1.29 -11.00 5.69
N ALA A 122 -2.01 -10.86 4.58
CA ALA A 122 -1.44 -11.02 3.24
C ALA A 122 -0.35 -9.99 2.96
N VAL A 123 -0.61 -8.71 3.27
CA VAL A 123 0.37 -7.64 3.08
C VAL A 123 1.54 -7.78 4.04
N TYR A 124 1.29 -8.16 5.31
CA TYR A 124 2.34 -8.36 6.30
C TYR A 124 3.31 -9.48 5.89
N ILE A 125 2.77 -10.66 5.53
CA ILE A 125 3.59 -11.79 5.08
C ILE A 125 4.40 -11.40 3.83
N ARG A 126 3.77 -10.69 2.91
CA ARG A 126 4.44 -10.27 1.68
C ARG A 126 5.54 -9.26 1.95
N LEU A 127 5.29 -8.29 2.82
CA LEU A 127 6.28 -7.30 3.22
C LEU A 127 7.48 -7.97 3.92
N GLU A 128 7.23 -8.90 4.83
CA GLU A 128 8.29 -9.66 5.50
C GLU A 128 9.13 -10.48 4.52
N GLN A 129 8.49 -11.18 3.57
CA GLN A 129 9.20 -11.94 2.54
C GLN A 129 10.04 -11.03 1.63
N PHE A 130 9.50 -9.87 1.27
CA PHE A 130 10.21 -8.91 0.44
C PHE A 130 11.40 -8.31 1.18
N THR A 131 11.22 -7.91 2.43
CA THR A 131 12.25 -7.30 3.26
C THR A 131 13.43 -8.24 3.49
N ARG A 132 13.19 -9.53 3.68
CA ARG A 132 14.25 -10.56 3.78
C ARG A 132 15.05 -10.74 2.48
N ARG A 133 14.51 -10.38 1.32
CA ARG A 133 15.15 -10.48 0.00
C ARG A 133 15.68 -9.14 -0.53
N LEU A 134 15.45 -8.06 0.20
CA LEU A 134 15.79 -6.69 -0.19
C LEU A 134 17.27 -6.50 -0.57
N PRO A 135 18.27 -7.10 0.15
CA PRO A 135 19.67 -6.97 -0.22
C PRO A 135 19.97 -7.55 -1.61
N TYR A 136 19.35 -8.66 -1.95
CA TYR A 136 19.51 -9.28 -3.25
C TYR A 136 18.89 -8.43 -4.37
N TYR A 137 17.71 -7.85 -4.14
CA TYR A 137 17.04 -7.01 -5.14
C TYR A 137 17.75 -5.68 -5.39
N ILE A 138 18.28 -5.02 -4.35
CA ILE A 138 19.02 -3.77 -4.49
C ILE A 138 20.33 -4.02 -5.25
N LEU A 139 21.04 -5.10 -4.94
CA LEU A 139 22.29 -5.45 -5.60
C LEU A 139 22.12 -5.97 -7.04
N SER A 140 21.01 -6.67 -7.32
CA SER A 140 20.78 -7.25 -8.66
C SER A 140 20.10 -6.28 -9.64
N ARG A 141 19.44 -5.24 -9.15
CA ARG A 141 18.78 -4.22 -9.99
C ARG A 141 19.56 -2.93 -10.16
N GLN A 142 20.66 -2.74 -9.47
CA GLN A 142 21.60 -1.71 -9.86
C GLN A 142 22.40 -2.25 -11.06
N PRO A 143 22.12 -1.79 -12.28
CA PRO A 143 23.02 -2.09 -13.40
C PRO A 143 24.37 -1.48 -13.01
N LEU A 144 25.38 -2.33 -12.81
CA LEU A 144 26.76 -1.91 -12.56
C LEU A 144 27.34 -1.11 -13.73
N VAL A 145 26.65 -1.12 -14.85
CA VAL A 145 26.88 -0.27 -16.02
C VAL A 145 25.49 0.08 -16.56
N GLU A 146 25.10 1.33 -16.45
CA GLU A 146 24.01 1.88 -17.23
C GLU A 146 24.45 1.82 -18.70
N GLU A 147 24.04 0.79 -19.43
CA GLU A 147 24.04 0.88 -20.88
C GLU A 147 23.09 2.03 -21.19
N ASP A 148 23.68 3.17 -21.56
CA ASP A 148 22.98 4.34 -22.07
C ASP A 148 22.10 3.91 -23.24
N LYS A 149 20.90 3.41 -22.94
CA LYS A 149 19.84 3.33 -23.95
C LYS A 149 19.48 4.76 -24.25
N LEU A 150 20.19 5.31 -25.24
CA LEU A 150 19.94 6.64 -25.79
C LEU A 150 18.44 6.83 -25.94
N GLY A 151 17.87 7.67 -25.07
CA GLY A 151 16.46 8.02 -25.12
C GLY A 151 16.11 8.57 -26.51
N VAL A 152 14.84 8.47 -26.89
CA VAL A 152 14.36 8.93 -28.21
C VAL A 152 14.79 10.38 -28.46
N PHE A 153 14.77 11.25 -27.45
CA PHE A 153 15.22 12.64 -27.52
C PHE A 153 16.73 12.78 -27.71
N THR A 154 17.52 11.91 -27.12
CA THR A 154 19.00 11.92 -27.31
C THR A 154 19.34 11.46 -28.73
N LYS A 155 18.64 10.44 -29.27
CA LYS A 155 18.80 10.04 -30.69
C LYS A 155 18.41 11.16 -31.66
N LEU A 156 17.33 11.88 -31.36
CA LEU A 156 16.90 13.03 -32.15
C LEU A 156 17.94 14.16 -32.07
N GLY A 157 18.52 14.41 -30.90
CA GLY A 157 19.60 15.39 -30.75
C GLY A 157 20.84 15.05 -31.57
N TYR A 158 21.27 13.78 -31.55
CA TYR A 158 22.41 13.34 -32.40
C TYR A 158 22.11 13.41 -33.90
N PHE A 159 20.88 13.13 -34.30
CA PHE A 159 20.45 13.26 -35.70
C PHE A 159 20.52 14.72 -36.17
N LEU A 160 19.98 15.64 -35.38
CA LEU A 160 19.99 17.09 -35.70
C LEU A 160 21.43 17.70 -35.70
N ASP A 161 22.29 17.24 -34.80
CA ASP A 161 23.67 17.71 -34.72
C ASP A 161 24.51 17.14 -35.87
N GLY A 162 24.19 15.94 -36.35
CA GLY A 162 24.77 15.31 -37.53
C GLY A 162 24.44 16.08 -38.85
N GLU A 163 23.21 16.56 -38.97
CA GLU A 163 22.82 17.40 -40.11
C GLU A 163 23.52 18.78 -40.09
N ARG A 164 23.60 19.41 -38.93
CA ARG A 164 24.30 20.69 -38.74
C ARG A 164 25.79 20.61 -39.05
N LYS A 165 26.43 19.48 -38.77
CA LYS A 165 27.85 19.26 -39.17
C LYS A 165 28.02 19.06 -40.65
N LYS A 166 27.10 18.45 -41.34
CA LYS A 166 27.14 18.29 -42.81
C LYS A 166 26.95 19.63 -43.52
N GLU A 167 26.08 20.47 -43.05
CA GLU A 167 25.83 21.81 -43.62
C GLU A 167 27.06 22.73 -43.50
N LYS A 168 27.72 22.73 -42.32
CA LYS A 168 28.98 23.48 -42.11
C LYS A 168 30.16 22.96 -42.92
N LEU A 169 30.19 21.71 -43.31
CA LEU A 169 31.21 21.12 -44.17
C LEU A 169 30.98 21.54 -45.66
N HIS A 170 29.72 21.63 -46.10
CA HIS A 170 29.38 22.10 -47.43
C HIS A 170 29.66 23.60 -47.60
N GLU A 171 29.48 24.41 -46.58
CA GLU A 171 29.74 25.85 -46.61
C GLU A 171 31.23 26.20 -46.63
N LYS A 172 32.12 25.30 -46.18
CA LYS A 172 33.58 25.47 -46.22
C LYS A 172 34.24 24.99 -47.50
N THR A 173 33.48 24.33 -48.43
CA THR A 173 34.00 23.75 -49.67
C THR A 173 33.55 24.54 -50.91
N ASN A 174 32.77 25.59 -50.78
CA ASN A 174 32.45 26.60 -51.78
C ASN A 174 33.15 27.92 -51.43
#